data_25383e22c444900f6460cfd7a02b6011
#
_entry.id   25383e22c444900f6460cfd7a02b6011
#
_cell.length_a   1.000
_cell.length_b   1.000
_cell.length_c   1.000
_cell.angle_alpha   90.00
_cell.angle_beta   90.00
_cell.angle_gamma   90.00
#
_symmetry.space_group_name_H-M   'P 1'
#
loop_
_entity.id
_entity.type
_entity.pdbx_description
1 polymer ?
#
loop_
_entity_poly.entity_id
_entity_poly.type
_entity_poly.pdbx_seq_one_letter_code
_entity_poly.pdbx_strand_id
1 'polypeptide(L)'
;YRNVREEVINYLCERLSLPRLQTLLVSYILYENAQHPNSFCDMQDLANMLHVHPLRMMQMTDDLHQLETIGYINNRRSHNGHGWVVAPMAIAAFSKDQVFDVESIRLGGNSEFLEQALDCINEGMRHDPDDSIADAILRIMMRNTHLPIVSNLQRISSQPDMWFMLLMMVTLAVEHDECVSSRDIERMLSSGQVRQIFQQLQQGVHPFAQKGYVTLYDQGGIAQNNLWTLSDQAWVDMLGGAEEADLVRPTGRDNLTQVLTR
;
A
#
# COMPACT_ATOMS: atom_id res chain seq x y z
N TYR A 1 -30.50 28.80 11.60
CA TYR A 1 -30.11 27.72 10.68
C TYR A 1 -28.66 27.87 10.22
N ARG A 2 -28.21 29.08 9.82
CA ARG A 2 -26.81 29.29 9.30
C ARG A 2 -25.78 29.11 10.41
N ASN A 3 -26.02 29.58 11.62
CA ASN A 3 -25.09 29.46 12.74
C ASN A 3 -24.93 28.01 13.24
N VAL A 4 -26.01 27.24 13.29
CA VAL A 4 -25.96 25.83 13.71
C VAL A 4 -25.10 25.00 12.75
N ARG A 5 -25.16 25.29 11.44
CA ARG A 5 -24.30 24.59 10.46
C ARG A 5 -22.81 24.94 10.63
N GLU A 6 -22.53 26.20 10.96
CA GLU A 6 -21.15 26.68 11.19
C GLU A 6 -20.54 26.02 12.42
N GLU A 7 -21.29 25.97 13.51
CA GLU A 7 -20.87 25.30 14.77
C GLU A 7 -20.59 23.81 14.57
N VAL A 8 -21.43 23.12 13.80
CA VAL A 8 -21.24 21.70 13.47
C VAL A 8 -19.99 21.50 12.63
N ILE A 9 -19.75 22.36 11.62
CA ILE A 9 -18.55 22.24 10.80
C ILE A 9 -17.31 22.49 11.63
N ASN A 10 -17.31 23.51 12.49
CA ASN A 10 -16.16 23.82 13.36
C ASN A 10 -15.90 22.65 14.34
N TYR A 11 -16.95 22.09 14.94
CA TYR A 11 -16.83 20.90 15.77
C TYR A 11 -16.19 19.72 15.03
N LEU A 12 -16.61 19.45 13.77
CA LEU A 12 -16.04 18.39 12.95
C LEU A 12 -14.58 18.69 12.56
N CYS A 13 -14.24 19.94 12.25
CA CYS A 13 -12.85 20.34 11.98
C CYS A 13 -11.93 20.04 13.18
N GLU A 14 -12.38 20.38 14.38
CA GLU A 14 -11.62 20.11 15.62
C GLU A 14 -11.49 18.60 15.85
N ARG A 15 -12.58 17.83 15.67
CA ARG A 15 -12.59 16.38 15.88
C ARG A 15 -11.71 15.63 14.89
N LEU A 16 -11.72 16.04 13.65
CA LEU A 16 -10.90 15.46 12.60
C LEU A 16 -9.49 16.03 12.54
N SER A 17 -9.22 17.12 13.24
CA SER A 17 -7.97 17.87 13.09
C SER A 17 -7.66 18.22 11.62
N LEU A 18 -8.69 18.54 10.85
CA LEU A 18 -8.61 18.81 9.41
C LEU A 18 -9.04 20.23 9.07
N PRO A 19 -8.46 20.83 8.00
CA PRO A 19 -8.97 22.05 7.41
C PRO A 19 -10.42 21.89 6.94
N ARG A 20 -11.15 22.99 6.91
CA ARG A 20 -12.60 23.01 6.60
C ARG A 20 -12.97 22.28 5.31
N LEU A 21 -12.20 22.47 4.23
CA LEU A 21 -12.48 21.82 2.94
C LEU A 21 -12.32 20.30 3.06
N GLN A 22 -11.24 19.84 3.63
CA GLN A 22 -10.98 18.42 3.84
C GLN A 22 -12.02 17.78 4.76
N THR A 23 -12.43 18.49 5.83
CA THR A 23 -13.53 18.05 6.70
C THR A 23 -14.82 17.86 5.94
N LEU A 24 -15.18 18.78 5.04
CA LEU A 24 -16.36 18.66 4.19
C LEU A 24 -16.26 17.47 3.24
N LEU A 25 -15.11 17.27 2.59
CA LEU A 25 -14.88 16.13 1.71
C LEU A 25 -15.06 14.80 2.44
N VAL A 26 -14.41 14.62 3.58
CA VAL A 26 -14.56 13.39 4.40
C VAL A 26 -16.01 13.19 4.85
N SER A 27 -16.69 14.27 5.27
CA SER A 27 -18.08 14.19 5.72
C SER A 27 -19.03 13.77 4.59
N TYR A 28 -18.83 14.26 3.37
CA TYR A 28 -19.63 13.86 2.22
C TYR A 28 -19.35 12.44 1.77
N ILE A 29 -18.09 12.02 1.74
CA ILE A 29 -17.74 10.63 1.43
C ILE A 29 -18.35 9.69 2.47
N LEU A 30 -18.30 10.04 3.76
CA LEU A 30 -18.93 9.27 4.82
C LEU A 30 -20.45 9.18 4.65
N TYR A 31 -21.09 10.29 4.31
CA TYR A 31 -22.54 10.32 4.07
C TYR A 31 -22.92 9.39 2.92
N GLU A 32 -22.22 9.47 1.79
CA GLU A 32 -22.48 8.62 0.62
C GLU A 32 -22.26 7.14 0.93
N ASN A 33 -21.16 6.79 1.61
CA ASN A 33 -20.88 5.43 2.01
C ASN A 33 -21.94 4.89 3.02
N ALA A 34 -22.50 5.75 3.86
CA ALA A 34 -23.57 5.37 4.79
C ALA A 34 -24.91 5.10 4.07
N GLN A 35 -25.21 5.84 3.00
CA GLN A 35 -26.42 5.62 2.19
C GLN A 35 -26.27 4.37 1.30
N HIS A 36 -25.08 4.12 0.81
CA HIS A 36 -24.74 3.06 -0.14
C HIS A 36 -23.53 2.26 0.33
N PRO A 37 -23.66 1.32 1.30
CA PRO A 37 -22.53 0.64 1.96
C PRO A 37 -21.58 -0.12 1.04
N ASN A 38 -22.05 -0.50 -0.16
CA ASN A 38 -21.27 -1.24 -1.17
C ASN A 38 -20.76 -0.35 -2.31
N SER A 39 -21.01 0.96 -2.25
CA SER A 39 -20.55 1.92 -3.25
C SER A 39 -19.38 2.74 -2.71
N PHE A 40 -18.68 3.37 -3.64
CA PHE A 40 -17.69 4.39 -3.35
C PHE A 40 -18.22 5.74 -3.86
N CYS A 41 -17.73 6.82 -3.27
CA CYS A 41 -18.06 8.18 -3.69
C CYS A 41 -17.07 8.60 -4.77
N ASP A 42 -17.55 8.85 -5.98
CA ASP A 42 -16.69 9.29 -7.07
C ASP A 42 -16.58 10.83 -7.17
N MET A 43 -15.78 11.30 -8.13
CA MET A 43 -15.57 12.73 -8.35
C MET A 43 -16.85 13.46 -8.75
N GLN A 44 -17.75 12.78 -9.48
CA GLN A 44 -19.03 13.35 -9.91
C GLN A 44 -19.99 13.48 -8.73
N ASP A 45 -20.01 12.49 -7.84
CA ASP A 45 -20.81 12.52 -6.62
C ASP A 45 -20.39 13.69 -5.73
N LEU A 46 -19.07 13.85 -5.51
CA LEU A 46 -18.54 14.98 -4.76
C LEU A 46 -18.88 16.32 -5.39
N ALA A 47 -18.78 16.44 -6.71
CA ALA A 47 -19.13 17.65 -7.43
C ALA A 47 -20.62 18.00 -7.27
N ASN A 48 -21.50 17.00 -7.37
CA ASN A 48 -22.94 17.16 -7.18
C ASN A 48 -23.27 17.60 -5.75
N MET A 49 -22.67 16.97 -4.74
CA MET A 49 -22.91 17.28 -3.32
C MET A 49 -22.41 18.67 -2.93
N LEU A 50 -21.26 19.07 -3.45
CA LEU A 50 -20.69 20.39 -3.21
C LEU A 50 -21.33 21.49 -4.08
N HIS A 51 -22.21 21.12 -5.01
CA HIS A 51 -22.78 22.03 -6.02
C HIS A 51 -21.72 22.80 -6.80
N VAL A 52 -20.64 22.11 -7.19
CA VAL A 52 -19.56 22.68 -7.99
C VAL A 52 -19.43 21.95 -9.32
N HIS A 53 -18.88 22.64 -10.31
CA HIS A 53 -18.60 22.01 -11.59
C HIS A 53 -17.48 20.94 -11.45
N PRO A 54 -17.57 19.76 -12.12
CA PRO A 54 -16.55 18.70 -12.00
C PRO A 54 -15.11 19.17 -12.26
N LEU A 55 -14.90 20.12 -13.18
CA LEU A 55 -13.58 20.71 -13.41
C LEU A 55 -13.01 21.44 -12.19
N ARG A 56 -13.88 22.00 -11.33
CA ARG A 56 -13.44 22.63 -10.10
C ARG A 56 -13.07 21.58 -9.04
N MET A 57 -13.69 20.41 -9.09
CA MET A 57 -13.29 19.27 -8.25
C MET A 57 -11.86 18.78 -8.54
N MET A 58 -11.43 18.86 -9.80
CA MET A 58 -10.05 18.51 -10.15
C MET A 58 -9.01 19.39 -9.43
N GLN A 59 -9.37 20.62 -9.04
CA GLN A 59 -8.50 21.49 -8.24
C GLN A 59 -8.41 21.05 -6.76
N MET A 60 -9.31 20.17 -6.31
CA MET A 60 -9.34 19.62 -4.96
C MET A 60 -8.71 18.24 -4.89
N THR A 61 -8.10 17.78 -5.97
CA THR A 61 -7.42 16.46 -6.02
C THR A 61 -6.28 16.38 -5.00
N ASP A 62 -5.56 17.47 -4.79
CA ASP A 62 -4.48 17.53 -3.80
C ASP A 62 -5.01 17.33 -2.37
N ASP A 63 -6.18 17.90 -2.05
CA ASP A 63 -6.82 17.68 -0.75
C ASP A 63 -7.26 16.22 -0.58
N LEU A 64 -7.80 15.58 -1.63
CA LEU A 64 -8.15 14.16 -1.61
C LEU A 64 -6.90 13.28 -1.44
N HIS A 65 -5.82 13.56 -2.14
CA HIS A 65 -4.55 12.86 -1.97
C HIS A 65 -3.96 13.05 -0.56
N GLN A 66 -4.08 14.24 0.02
CA GLN A 66 -3.67 14.44 1.40
C GLN A 66 -4.50 13.62 2.38
N LEU A 67 -5.83 13.59 2.19
CA LEU A 67 -6.74 12.77 3.00
C LEU A 67 -6.44 11.27 2.89
N GLU A 68 -6.11 10.79 1.68
CA GLU A 68 -5.63 9.42 1.47
C GLU A 68 -4.30 9.18 2.19
N THR A 69 -3.34 10.08 2.05
CA THR A 69 -2.01 9.97 2.67
C THR A 69 -2.11 9.95 4.19
N ILE A 70 -2.94 10.81 4.77
CA ILE A 70 -3.17 10.86 6.22
C ILE A 70 -3.99 9.64 6.71
N GLY A 71 -4.78 9.00 5.84
CA GLY A 71 -5.53 7.79 6.17
C GLY A 71 -6.99 8.01 6.56
N TYR A 72 -7.56 9.17 6.23
CA TYR A 72 -8.99 9.40 6.43
C TYR A 72 -9.87 8.70 5.41
N ILE A 73 -9.38 8.59 4.19
CA ILE A 73 -10.09 7.95 3.07
C ILE A 73 -9.17 6.96 2.37
N ASN A 74 -9.78 5.97 1.74
CA ASN A 74 -9.12 5.00 0.88
C ASN A 74 -9.70 5.09 -0.52
N ASN A 75 -8.85 5.05 -1.53
CA ASN A 75 -9.29 4.91 -2.91
C ASN A 75 -9.68 3.45 -3.16
N ARG A 76 -10.85 3.22 -3.73
CA ARG A 76 -11.31 1.90 -4.17
C ARG A 76 -11.61 1.93 -5.66
N ARG A 77 -11.20 0.88 -6.34
CA ARG A 77 -11.53 0.62 -7.74
C ARG A 77 -12.43 -0.59 -7.84
N SER A 78 -13.34 -0.56 -8.80
CA SER A 78 -14.16 -1.70 -9.19
C SER A 78 -14.35 -1.67 -10.71
N HIS A 79 -14.92 -2.72 -11.28
CA HIS A 79 -15.29 -2.76 -12.70
C HIS A 79 -16.15 -1.57 -13.16
N ASN A 80 -16.84 -0.90 -12.25
CA ASN A 80 -17.76 0.21 -12.54
C ASN A 80 -17.12 1.60 -12.33
N GLY A 81 -15.82 1.68 -12.03
CA GLY A 81 -15.13 2.94 -11.81
C GLY A 81 -14.27 2.96 -10.56
N HIS A 82 -13.81 4.14 -10.18
CA HIS A 82 -13.01 4.38 -8.98
C HIS A 82 -13.61 5.51 -8.15
N GLY A 83 -13.37 5.46 -6.85
CA GLY A 83 -13.83 6.51 -5.93
C GLY A 83 -13.30 6.26 -4.52
N TRP A 84 -13.80 7.03 -3.57
CA TRP A 84 -13.30 7.02 -2.21
C TRP A 84 -14.30 6.44 -1.23
N VAL A 85 -13.75 5.78 -0.21
CA VAL A 85 -14.48 5.34 0.99
C VAL A 85 -13.76 5.87 2.22
N VAL A 86 -14.51 6.19 3.28
CA VAL A 86 -13.90 6.59 4.54
C VAL A 86 -13.21 5.38 5.17
N ALA A 87 -11.99 5.58 5.66
CA ALA A 87 -11.22 4.52 6.28
C ALA A 87 -11.91 4.01 7.55
N PRO A 88 -11.93 2.69 7.80
CA PRO A 88 -12.58 2.11 8.99
C PRO A 88 -12.11 2.72 10.31
N MET A 89 -10.83 3.06 10.41
CA MET A 89 -10.27 3.71 11.61
C MET A 89 -10.83 5.13 11.83
N ALA A 90 -11.02 5.89 10.75
CA ALA A 90 -11.67 7.20 10.84
C ALA A 90 -13.12 7.07 11.31
N ILE A 91 -13.86 6.09 10.78
CA ILE A 91 -15.22 5.78 11.22
C ILE A 91 -15.23 5.37 12.70
N ALA A 92 -14.28 4.52 13.13
CA ALA A 92 -14.17 4.08 14.51
C ALA A 92 -13.87 5.24 15.47
N ALA A 93 -13.00 6.17 15.10
CA ALA A 93 -12.71 7.37 15.89
C ALA A 93 -13.97 8.25 16.05
N PHE A 94 -14.73 8.44 14.99
CA PHE A 94 -16.02 9.12 15.05
C PHE A 94 -17.03 8.44 15.97
N SER A 95 -17.18 7.12 15.80
CA SER A 95 -18.15 6.34 16.57
C SER A 95 -17.87 6.34 18.07
N LYS A 96 -16.61 6.49 18.45
CA LYS A 96 -16.16 6.55 19.86
C LYS A 96 -16.10 7.98 20.40
N ASP A 97 -16.52 8.96 19.64
CA ASP A 97 -16.41 10.39 20.00
C ASP A 97 -14.96 10.81 20.41
N GLN A 98 -13.98 10.26 19.72
CA GLN A 98 -12.56 10.51 19.93
C GLN A 98 -11.99 11.37 18.81
N VAL A 99 -11.00 12.18 19.13
CA VAL A 99 -10.21 12.86 18.09
C VAL A 99 -9.47 11.79 17.28
N PHE A 100 -9.50 11.91 15.97
CA PHE A 100 -8.75 11.03 15.11
C PHE A 100 -7.25 11.26 15.32
N ASP A 101 -6.57 10.26 15.84
CA ASP A 101 -5.14 10.31 16.08
C ASP A 101 -4.39 9.73 14.88
N VAL A 102 -3.76 10.61 14.12
CA VAL A 102 -2.94 10.23 12.95
C VAL A 102 -1.75 9.35 13.36
N GLU A 103 -1.19 9.57 14.54
CA GLU A 103 -0.07 8.76 15.04
C GLU A 103 -0.50 7.31 15.32
N SER A 104 -1.78 7.08 15.66
CA SER A 104 -2.31 5.73 15.88
C SER A 104 -2.38 4.87 14.60
N ILE A 105 -2.19 5.47 13.42
CA ILE A 105 -2.14 4.76 12.13
C ILE A 105 -0.71 4.39 11.75
N ARG A 106 0.26 4.95 12.43
CA ARG A 106 1.68 4.63 12.20
C ARG A 106 1.97 3.26 12.77
N LEU A 107 2.65 2.47 11.98
CA LEU A 107 3.05 1.12 12.36
C LEU A 107 4.19 1.19 13.36
N GLY A 108 4.18 0.27 14.33
CA GLY A 108 5.16 0.24 15.42
C GLY A 108 6.51 -0.34 15.00
N GLY A 109 6.58 -1.07 13.87
CA GLY A 109 7.83 -1.71 13.46
C GLY A 109 7.83 -2.25 12.03
N ASN A 110 9.00 -2.77 11.61
CA ASN A 110 9.19 -3.33 10.28
C ASN A 110 8.30 -4.56 10.03
N SER A 111 8.03 -5.37 11.06
CA SER A 111 7.17 -6.57 10.94
C SER A 111 5.73 -6.20 10.59
N GLU A 112 5.15 -5.24 11.31
CA GLU A 112 3.79 -4.74 11.01
C GLU A 112 3.69 -4.11 9.62
N PHE A 113 4.76 -3.42 9.20
CA PHE A 113 4.83 -2.87 7.85
C PHE A 113 4.80 -3.96 6.79
N LEU A 114 5.61 -5.01 6.97
CA LEU A 114 5.64 -6.16 6.06
C LEU A 114 4.28 -6.87 6.03
N GLU A 115 3.69 -7.15 7.18
CA GLU A 115 2.37 -7.78 7.28
C GLU A 115 1.32 -6.98 6.49
N GLN A 116 1.27 -5.66 6.68
CA GLN A 116 0.33 -4.81 5.96
C GLN A 116 0.61 -4.74 4.45
N ALA A 117 1.88 -4.72 4.05
CA ALA A 117 2.28 -4.77 2.64
C ALA A 117 1.94 -6.13 2.01
N LEU A 118 2.19 -7.23 2.75
CA LEU A 118 1.84 -8.60 2.37
C LEU A 118 0.32 -8.75 2.15
N ASP A 119 -0.48 -8.31 3.09
CA ASP A 119 -1.95 -8.35 3.00
C ASP A 119 -2.44 -7.59 1.77
N CYS A 120 -1.90 -6.40 1.54
CA CYS A 120 -2.25 -5.57 0.39
C CYS A 120 -1.91 -6.27 -0.96
N ILE A 121 -0.74 -6.92 -1.04
CA ILE A 121 -0.30 -7.68 -2.21
C ILE A 121 -1.18 -8.91 -2.40
N ASN A 122 -1.49 -9.64 -1.33
CA ASN A 122 -2.33 -10.84 -1.38
C ASN A 122 -3.77 -10.54 -1.76
N GLU A 123 -4.34 -9.45 -1.26
CA GLU A 123 -5.65 -8.99 -1.71
C GLU A 123 -5.63 -8.68 -3.21
N GLY A 124 -4.58 -8.02 -3.69
CA GLY A 124 -4.43 -7.72 -5.09
C GLY A 124 -4.23 -8.95 -5.97
N MET A 125 -3.54 -9.98 -5.48
CA MET A 125 -3.40 -11.24 -6.22
C MET A 125 -4.71 -12.03 -6.35
N ARG A 126 -5.68 -11.80 -5.47
CA ARG A 126 -7.01 -12.46 -5.51
C ARG A 126 -8.00 -11.76 -6.44
N HIS A 127 -7.76 -10.49 -6.73
CA HIS A 127 -8.56 -9.68 -7.63
C HIS A 127 -7.79 -9.43 -8.93
N ASP A 128 -8.47 -8.94 -9.97
CA ASP A 128 -7.77 -8.59 -11.23
C ASP A 128 -6.63 -7.59 -10.94
N PRO A 129 -5.44 -7.84 -11.54
CA PRO A 129 -4.28 -6.98 -11.32
C PRO A 129 -4.60 -5.54 -11.71
N ASP A 130 -4.42 -4.66 -10.75
CA ASP A 130 -4.71 -3.23 -10.88
C ASP A 130 -3.52 -2.42 -10.34
N ASP A 131 -3.21 -1.31 -10.97
CA ASP A 131 -2.20 -0.34 -10.52
C ASP A 131 -2.46 0.16 -9.08
N SER A 132 -3.67 -0.06 -8.57
CA SER A 132 -4.08 0.33 -7.22
C SER A 132 -3.25 -0.31 -6.10
N ILE A 133 -2.63 -1.48 -6.32
CA ILE A 133 -1.81 -2.16 -5.30
C ILE A 133 -0.50 -1.40 -5.08
N ALA A 134 0.18 -1.03 -6.17
CA ALA A 134 1.40 -0.23 -6.08
C ALA A 134 1.13 1.10 -5.38
N ASP A 135 0.02 1.76 -5.70
CA ASP A 135 -0.41 2.99 -5.04
C ASP A 135 -0.74 2.76 -3.55
N ALA A 136 -1.37 1.65 -3.20
CA ALA A 136 -1.67 1.32 -1.81
C ALA A 136 -0.38 1.11 -0.99
N ILE A 137 0.59 0.37 -1.54
CA ILE A 137 1.89 0.18 -0.91
C ILE A 137 2.64 1.50 -0.78
N LEU A 138 2.63 2.34 -1.81
CA LEU A 138 3.25 3.66 -1.75
C LEU A 138 2.64 4.50 -0.62
N ARG A 139 1.31 4.47 -0.44
CA ARG A 139 0.63 5.15 0.68
C ARG A 139 1.07 4.60 2.03
N ILE A 140 1.16 3.27 2.18
CA ILE A 140 1.67 2.65 3.42
C ILE A 140 3.08 3.14 3.71
N MET A 141 3.96 3.18 2.71
CA MET A 141 5.33 3.70 2.85
C MET A 141 5.35 5.17 3.26
N MET A 142 4.56 6.02 2.60
CA MET A 142 4.51 7.46 2.89
C MET A 142 4.03 7.76 4.31
N ARG A 143 3.11 6.98 4.85
CA ARG A 143 2.64 7.11 6.24
C ARG A 143 3.69 6.68 7.27
N ASN A 144 4.58 5.78 6.88
CA ASN A 144 5.51 5.10 7.78
C ASN A 144 6.98 5.40 7.47
N THR A 145 7.27 6.64 7.03
CA THR A 145 8.64 7.09 6.70
C THR A 145 9.60 7.05 7.88
N HIS A 146 9.09 6.96 9.10
CA HIS A 146 9.88 6.80 10.32
C HIS A 146 10.48 5.40 10.49
N LEU A 147 9.94 4.39 9.76
CA LEU A 147 10.41 3.02 9.85
C LEU A 147 11.72 2.80 9.09
N PRO A 148 12.67 2.05 9.66
CA PRO A 148 13.93 1.73 9.01
C PRO A 148 13.75 1.05 7.64
N ILE A 149 12.80 0.13 7.49
CA ILE A 149 12.51 -0.56 6.24
C ILE A 149 12.16 0.40 5.11
N VAL A 150 11.36 1.44 5.38
CA VAL A 150 10.97 2.44 4.38
C VAL A 150 12.18 3.25 3.93
N SER A 151 13.00 3.70 4.88
CA SER A 151 14.24 4.43 4.58
C SER A 151 15.23 3.56 3.79
N ASN A 152 15.30 2.27 4.10
CA ASN A 152 16.17 1.32 3.41
C ASN A 152 15.69 1.06 1.98
N LEU A 153 14.38 0.87 1.76
CA LEU A 153 13.82 0.73 0.41
C LEU A 153 14.12 1.96 -0.45
N GLN A 154 13.97 3.17 0.11
CA GLN A 154 14.31 4.42 -0.58
C GLN A 154 15.81 4.52 -0.91
N ARG A 155 16.67 4.01 -0.04
CA ARG A 155 18.13 3.93 -0.29
C ARG A 155 18.48 2.89 -1.36
N ILE A 156 17.75 1.78 -1.43
CA ILE A 156 17.93 0.73 -2.43
C ILE A 156 17.63 1.26 -3.83
N SER A 157 16.55 2.01 -3.98
CA SER A 157 16.17 2.64 -5.24
C SER A 157 15.41 3.95 -5.01
N SER A 158 15.52 4.88 -5.95
CA SER A 158 14.69 6.09 -5.99
C SER A 158 13.37 5.89 -6.78
N GLN A 159 13.16 4.70 -7.36
CA GLN A 159 12.00 4.41 -8.20
C GLN A 159 10.96 3.60 -7.42
N PRO A 160 9.70 4.08 -7.28
CA PRO A 160 8.63 3.39 -6.57
C PRO A 160 8.35 1.97 -7.10
N ASP A 161 8.38 1.76 -8.40
CA ASP A 161 8.16 0.45 -9.03
C ASP A 161 9.16 -0.61 -8.52
N MET A 162 10.39 -0.18 -8.22
CA MET A 162 11.42 -1.05 -7.67
C MET A 162 11.13 -1.43 -6.21
N TRP A 163 10.57 -0.52 -5.42
CA TRP A 163 10.13 -0.84 -4.04
C TRP A 163 9.00 -1.85 -4.05
N PHE A 164 8.00 -1.59 -4.91
CA PHE A 164 6.87 -2.49 -5.09
C PHE A 164 7.34 -3.88 -5.53
N MET A 165 8.20 -3.97 -6.55
CA MET A 165 8.74 -5.23 -7.01
C MET A 165 9.51 -5.98 -5.90
N LEU A 166 10.31 -5.29 -5.10
CA LEU A 166 11.05 -5.90 -4.01
C LEU A 166 10.11 -6.45 -2.93
N LEU A 167 9.13 -5.66 -2.50
CA LEU A 167 8.11 -6.09 -1.53
C LEU A 167 7.29 -7.25 -2.05
N MET A 168 6.92 -7.26 -3.31
CA MET A 168 6.21 -8.37 -3.95
C MET A 168 7.08 -9.65 -3.94
N MET A 169 8.37 -9.56 -4.24
CA MET A 169 9.27 -10.71 -4.17
C MET A 169 9.42 -11.22 -2.73
N VAL A 170 9.45 -10.33 -1.74
CA VAL A 170 9.43 -10.70 -0.32
C VAL A 170 8.15 -11.46 0.02
N THR A 171 6.99 -10.95 -0.40
CA THR A 171 5.70 -11.60 -0.17
C THR A 171 5.68 -13.01 -0.73
N LEU A 172 6.06 -13.16 -2.00
CA LEU A 172 6.06 -14.45 -2.66
C LEU A 172 7.09 -15.42 -2.05
N ALA A 173 8.26 -14.91 -1.63
CA ALA A 173 9.26 -15.71 -0.94
C ALA A 173 8.77 -16.21 0.42
N VAL A 174 8.00 -15.39 1.14
CA VAL A 174 7.43 -15.73 2.44
C VAL A 174 6.30 -16.76 2.31
N GLU A 175 5.43 -16.63 1.30
CA GLU A 175 4.24 -17.46 1.16
C GLU A 175 4.41 -18.71 0.27
N HIS A 176 5.34 -18.69 -0.68
CA HIS A 176 5.39 -19.63 -1.81
C HIS A 176 6.74 -20.34 -2.03
N ASP A 177 7.45 -20.72 -0.98
CA ASP A 177 8.66 -21.55 -1.10
C ASP A 177 9.93 -20.85 -1.63
N GLU A 178 10.23 -19.67 -1.16
CA GLU A 178 11.53 -18.98 -1.35
C GLU A 178 11.86 -18.55 -2.80
N CYS A 179 11.07 -18.90 -3.81
CA CYS A 179 11.35 -18.55 -5.19
C CYS A 179 10.12 -17.95 -5.88
N VAL A 180 10.39 -17.07 -6.83
CA VAL A 180 9.39 -16.29 -7.59
C VAL A 180 9.49 -16.64 -9.07
N SER A 181 8.38 -17.00 -9.69
CA SER A 181 8.29 -17.23 -11.14
C SER A 181 7.78 -15.99 -11.89
N SER A 182 8.00 -15.96 -13.21
CA SER A 182 7.39 -14.92 -14.05
C SER A 182 5.86 -14.90 -13.94
N ARG A 183 5.24 -16.08 -13.77
CA ARG A 183 3.77 -16.20 -13.67
C ARG A 183 3.21 -15.54 -12.41
N ASP A 184 3.97 -15.56 -11.31
CA ASP A 184 3.54 -14.93 -10.06
C ASP A 184 3.52 -13.41 -10.22
N ILE A 185 4.53 -12.87 -10.90
CA ILE A 185 4.63 -11.44 -11.19
C ILE A 185 3.62 -11.01 -12.28
N GLU A 186 3.32 -11.86 -13.26
CA GLU A 186 2.30 -11.60 -14.29
C GLU A 186 0.88 -11.39 -13.73
N ARG A 187 0.63 -11.85 -12.51
CA ARG A 187 -0.64 -11.59 -11.83
C ARG A 187 -0.79 -10.15 -11.33
N MET A 188 0.31 -9.40 -11.26
CA MET A 188 0.34 -8.08 -10.63
C MET A 188 0.85 -6.97 -11.52
N LEU A 189 1.65 -7.29 -12.52
CA LEU A 189 2.17 -6.34 -13.50
C LEU A 189 1.71 -6.72 -14.90
N SER A 190 1.65 -5.76 -15.80
CA SER A 190 1.30 -6.06 -17.19
C SER A 190 2.33 -7.02 -17.82
N SER A 191 1.85 -7.93 -18.68
CA SER A 191 2.70 -8.94 -19.33
C SER A 191 3.91 -8.34 -20.07
N GLY A 192 3.80 -7.11 -20.56
CA GLY A 192 4.90 -6.38 -21.18
C GLY A 192 6.00 -5.99 -20.20
N GLN A 193 5.63 -5.45 -19.05
CA GLN A 193 6.55 -5.07 -17.97
C GLN A 193 7.26 -6.30 -17.41
N VAL A 194 6.51 -7.36 -17.13
CA VAL A 194 7.08 -8.61 -16.61
C VAL A 194 8.11 -9.19 -17.57
N ARG A 195 7.78 -9.27 -18.87
CA ARG A 195 8.72 -9.76 -19.87
C ARG A 195 10.00 -8.93 -19.92
N GLN A 196 9.90 -7.61 -19.86
CA GLN A 196 11.05 -6.72 -19.83
C GLN A 196 11.91 -6.93 -18.58
N ILE A 197 11.30 -7.02 -17.41
CA ILE A 197 11.99 -7.26 -16.13
C ILE A 197 12.74 -8.59 -16.19
N PHE A 198 12.09 -9.67 -16.58
CA PHE A 198 12.71 -11.00 -16.65
C PHE A 198 13.83 -11.06 -17.69
N GLN A 199 13.66 -10.43 -18.83
CA GLN A 199 14.73 -10.32 -19.82
C GLN A 199 15.95 -9.57 -19.27
N GLN A 200 15.74 -8.48 -18.55
CA GLN A 200 16.83 -7.71 -17.93
C GLN A 200 17.50 -8.50 -16.81
N LEU A 201 16.73 -9.25 -16.00
CA LEU A 201 17.26 -10.14 -14.96
C LEU A 201 18.13 -11.24 -15.58
N GLN A 202 17.64 -11.92 -16.63
CA GLN A 202 18.39 -12.97 -17.33
C GLN A 202 19.68 -12.44 -17.97
N GLN A 203 19.68 -11.21 -18.46
CA GLN A 203 20.85 -10.55 -19.03
C GLN A 203 21.80 -9.97 -17.97
N GLY A 204 21.41 -10.00 -16.68
CA GLY A 204 22.18 -9.39 -15.59
C GLY A 204 22.25 -7.86 -15.64
N VAL A 205 21.40 -7.21 -16.44
CA VAL A 205 21.38 -5.74 -16.57
C VAL A 205 20.35 -5.07 -15.66
N HIS A 206 19.45 -5.84 -15.07
CA HIS A 206 18.49 -5.31 -14.10
C HIS A 206 19.21 -4.79 -12.86
N PRO A 207 18.84 -3.65 -12.28
CA PRO A 207 19.50 -3.09 -11.10
C PRO A 207 19.61 -4.07 -9.91
N PHE A 208 18.62 -4.91 -9.70
CA PHE A 208 18.66 -5.92 -8.63
C PHE A 208 19.65 -7.06 -8.91
N ALA A 209 19.80 -7.47 -10.17
CA ALA A 209 20.81 -8.44 -10.54
C ALA A 209 22.23 -7.85 -10.40
N GLN A 210 22.43 -6.59 -10.82
CA GLN A 210 23.72 -5.90 -10.67
C GLN A 210 24.13 -5.68 -9.23
N LYS A 211 23.17 -5.46 -8.32
CA LYS A 211 23.42 -5.34 -6.87
C LYS A 211 23.49 -6.70 -6.17
N GLY A 212 23.26 -7.80 -6.88
CA GLY A 212 23.24 -9.14 -6.30
C GLY A 212 22.04 -9.37 -5.38
N TYR A 213 20.96 -8.60 -5.49
CA TYR A 213 19.76 -8.77 -4.65
C TYR A 213 18.88 -9.93 -5.09
N VAL A 214 18.96 -10.29 -6.37
CA VAL A 214 18.15 -11.36 -6.97
C VAL A 214 19.07 -12.32 -7.68
N THR A 215 18.91 -13.61 -7.41
CA THR A 215 19.66 -14.69 -8.03
C THR A 215 18.74 -15.73 -8.64
N LEU A 216 19.21 -16.45 -9.65
CA LEU A 216 18.48 -17.59 -10.18
C LEU A 216 18.43 -18.69 -9.12
N TYR A 217 17.24 -19.26 -8.94
CA TYR A 217 17.04 -20.38 -8.04
C TYR A 217 17.57 -21.66 -8.68
N ASP A 218 18.56 -22.27 -8.04
CA ASP A 218 19.17 -23.53 -8.48
C ASP A 218 18.93 -24.63 -7.45
N GLN A 219 18.01 -25.56 -7.76
CA GLN A 219 17.83 -26.78 -6.99
C GLN A 219 18.62 -27.93 -7.65
N GLY A 220 19.81 -28.17 -7.14
CA GLY A 220 20.57 -29.38 -7.46
C GLY A 220 21.16 -29.43 -8.89
N GLY A 221 21.56 -28.31 -9.45
CA GLY A 221 22.27 -28.24 -10.73
C GLY A 221 21.41 -28.21 -11.98
N ILE A 222 20.10 -28.12 -11.82
CA ILE A 222 19.18 -27.85 -12.94
C ILE A 222 18.64 -26.43 -12.71
N ALA A 223 19.36 -25.44 -13.24
CA ALA A 223 18.90 -24.06 -13.23
C ALA A 223 17.52 -23.98 -13.91
N GLN A 224 16.47 -23.79 -13.15
CA GLN A 224 15.17 -23.46 -13.69
C GLN A 224 15.22 -21.99 -14.12
N ASN A 225 15.44 -21.74 -15.40
CA ASN A 225 15.70 -20.42 -16.00
C ASN A 225 14.62 -19.34 -15.72
N ASN A 226 13.58 -19.67 -14.97
CA ASN A 226 12.44 -18.80 -14.71
C ASN A 226 12.10 -18.64 -13.22
N LEU A 227 12.92 -19.16 -12.30
CA LEU A 227 12.74 -19.01 -10.86
C LEU A 227 13.82 -18.11 -10.28
N TRP A 228 13.42 -17.15 -9.47
CA TRP A 228 14.28 -16.16 -8.85
C TRP A 228 14.09 -16.16 -7.35
N THR A 229 15.16 -15.95 -6.62
CA THR A 229 15.14 -15.81 -5.16
C THR A 229 15.84 -14.54 -4.73
N LEU A 230 15.42 -13.99 -3.58
CA LEU A 230 16.11 -12.89 -2.94
C LEU A 230 17.37 -13.40 -2.25
N SER A 231 18.47 -12.69 -2.44
CA SER A 231 19.73 -12.98 -1.75
C SER A 231 19.67 -12.55 -0.28
N ASP A 232 20.56 -13.12 0.53
CA ASP A 232 20.75 -12.71 1.93
C ASP A 232 21.03 -11.20 2.04
N GLN A 233 21.79 -10.65 1.09
CA GLN A 233 22.11 -9.24 1.05
C GLN A 233 20.85 -8.36 0.85
N ALA A 234 19.89 -8.81 0.04
CA ALA A 234 18.64 -8.08 -0.15
C ALA A 234 17.83 -7.99 1.16
N TRP A 235 17.74 -9.11 1.89
CA TRP A 235 17.07 -9.15 3.19
C TRP A 235 17.74 -8.23 4.21
N VAL A 236 19.05 -8.31 4.34
CA VAL A 236 19.84 -7.48 5.27
C VAL A 236 19.71 -5.99 4.93
N ASP A 237 19.85 -5.63 3.66
CA ASP A 237 19.79 -4.23 3.24
C ASP A 237 18.39 -3.62 3.39
N MET A 238 17.34 -4.42 3.21
CA MET A 238 15.96 -3.99 3.35
C MET A 238 15.56 -3.85 4.82
N LEU A 239 15.91 -4.83 5.66
CA LEU A 239 15.50 -4.86 7.07
C LEU A 239 16.45 -4.09 7.99
N GLY A 240 17.67 -3.80 7.54
CA GLY A 240 18.63 -2.99 8.28
C GLY A 240 19.59 -3.79 9.18
N GLY A 241 19.56 -5.11 9.15
CA GLY A 241 20.47 -5.97 9.90
C GLY A 241 20.23 -7.46 9.67
N ALA A 242 21.26 -8.26 9.95
CA ALA A 242 21.19 -9.71 9.78
C ALA A 242 20.23 -10.35 10.81
N GLU A 243 20.21 -9.85 12.05
CA GLU A 243 19.33 -10.36 13.11
C GLU A 243 17.85 -10.12 12.78
N GLU A 244 17.49 -8.94 12.25
CA GLU A 244 16.13 -8.65 11.81
C GLU A 244 15.75 -9.45 10.56
N ALA A 245 16.69 -9.65 9.64
CA ALA A 245 16.49 -10.47 8.46
C ALA A 245 16.22 -11.94 8.80
N ASP A 246 16.95 -12.50 9.76
CA ASP A 246 16.78 -13.89 10.21
C ASP A 246 15.43 -14.12 10.92
N LEU A 247 14.84 -13.07 11.51
CA LEU A 247 13.52 -13.17 12.15
C LEU A 247 12.37 -13.23 11.13
N VAL A 248 12.55 -12.63 9.96
CA VAL A 248 11.49 -12.50 8.93
C VAL A 248 11.68 -13.53 7.82
N ARG A 249 12.92 -13.96 7.59
CA ARG A 249 13.26 -14.90 6.53
C ARG A 249 12.61 -16.26 6.79
N PRO A 250 11.97 -16.88 5.79
CA PRO A 250 11.41 -18.21 5.96
C PRO A 250 12.54 -19.25 6.18
N THR A 251 12.70 -19.64 7.42
CA THR A 251 13.55 -20.78 7.80
C THR A 251 12.70 -22.03 7.94
N GLY A 252 12.12 -22.51 6.83
CA GLY A 252 11.17 -23.62 6.85
C GLY A 252 9.81 -23.22 7.46
N ARG A 253 8.75 -23.83 7.02
CA ARG A 253 7.32 -23.51 7.30
C ARG A 253 6.90 -23.26 8.76
N ASP A 254 7.74 -23.55 9.73
CA ASP A 254 7.37 -23.55 11.15
C ASP A 254 7.61 -22.21 11.88
N ASN A 255 8.40 -21.30 11.34
CA ASN A 255 8.80 -20.10 12.08
C ASN A 255 7.93 -18.86 11.83
N LEU A 256 7.26 -18.73 10.68
CA LEU A 256 6.43 -17.57 10.37
C LEU A 256 5.16 -17.48 11.21
N THR A 257 4.55 -18.63 11.52
CA THR A 257 3.37 -18.69 12.41
C THR A 257 3.70 -18.25 13.84
N GLN A 258 4.95 -18.35 14.27
CA GLN A 258 5.39 -17.93 15.60
C GLN A 258 5.77 -16.44 15.70
N VAL A 259 6.19 -15.82 14.60
CA VAL A 259 6.57 -14.40 14.56
C VAL A 259 5.33 -13.51 14.41
N LEU A 260 4.32 -13.97 13.66
CA LEU A 260 3.06 -13.25 13.46
C LEU A 260 2.05 -13.41 14.63
N THR A 261 2.31 -14.27 15.60
CA THR A 261 1.46 -14.51 16.79
C THR A 261 2.06 -13.97 18.09
N ARG A 262 3.16 -13.26 18.05
CA ARG A 262 3.76 -12.53 19.18
C ARG A 262 3.67 -11.03 18.97
#